data_2eac2731e1505b57bddde951c12b3005
#
_entry.id   2eac2731e1505b57bddde951c12b3005
#
_cell.length_a   1.000
_cell.length_b   1.000
_cell.length_c   1.000
_cell.angle_alpha   90.00
_cell.angle_beta   90.00
_cell.angle_gamma   90.00
#
_symmetry.space_group_name_H-M   'P 1'
#
loop_
_entity.id
_entity.type
_entity.pdbx_description
1 polymer ?
#
loop_
_entity_poly.entity_id
_entity_poly.type
_entity_poly.pdbx_seq_one_letter_code
_entity_poly.pdbx_strand_id
1 'polypeptide(L)'
;MSFSFLEETALQYWAQLDCPTSLKLTILARAGAWAEVLTAKVAPEDFIDPEAFARANASVTFLKKNPFIPGFTDEDRGSACRTSWREGEASCYKANERLSPYIMHPLEDSMPAEFLRRARKILLGWLGPCPTDVDDGSLSYDVRPPLQGASLRRDERRRRTLADYARHGPGTTFSSSVANPTAADKYDDVLSLTRGSRFYLWNLTDSIWMRSLMARAARMSVDPLDCLNWSRGNRFTTVPKTAKTDRGIAIECTLNIYFQLAIGRAIRTGLRRNTGWDLDNAAAVHREVARKASVLGHYATIDLSNASDSLCTNLVRILLRGTPWLERMEDLRSTHTFMDGKWHRLEKFSSMGNGYTFELETCVFASLIAALLELDGRSALLGHDFFVFGDDIIVPTDTAESVVKALAWAGFRTNPEKTFLQGSFRESCGGDFFLGYPVRGFYLKQDLCYGTQAIYS
;
A
#
# COMPACT_ATOMS: atom_id res chain seq x y z
N MET A 1 1.89 38.36 -20.81
CA MET A 1 1.33 37.54 -19.68
C MET A 1 2.39 37.48 -18.60
N SER A 2 2.09 37.92 -17.38
CA SER A 2 3.00 37.68 -16.24
C SER A 2 2.89 36.21 -15.89
N PHE A 3 4.02 35.49 -15.92
CA PHE A 3 4.08 34.10 -15.44
C PHE A 3 3.86 34.08 -13.94
N SER A 4 3.21 33.01 -13.45
CA SER A 4 3.18 32.72 -12.02
C SER A 4 4.61 32.40 -11.52
N PHE A 5 4.84 32.56 -10.23
CA PHE A 5 6.16 32.23 -9.65
C PHE A 5 6.57 30.77 -9.90
N LEU A 6 5.60 29.85 -9.92
CA LEU A 6 5.80 28.45 -10.28
C LEU A 6 6.31 28.29 -11.74
N GLU A 7 5.71 29.04 -12.67
CA GLU A 7 6.10 29.01 -14.09
C GLU A 7 7.52 29.54 -14.27
N GLU A 8 7.84 30.69 -13.64
CA GLU A 8 9.19 31.26 -13.67
C GLU A 8 10.23 30.29 -13.11
N THR A 9 9.93 29.64 -11.98
CA THR A 9 10.82 28.64 -11.38
C THR A 9 11.04 27.46 -12.30
N ALA A 10 10.01 26.96 -12.97
CA ALA A 10 10.13 25.89 -13.94
C ALA A 10 11.00 26.26 -15.14
N LEU A 11 10.80 27.47 -15.70
CA LEU A 11 11.59 27.96 -16.82
C LEU A 11 13.08 28.11 -16.44
N GLN A 12 13.37 28.64 -15.24
CA GLN A 12 14.74 28.74 -14.74
C GLN A 12 15.39 27.37 -14.52
N TYR A 13 14.66 26.42 -13.93
CA TYR A 13 15.16 25.06 -13.73
C TYR A 13 15.48 24.38 -15.06
N TRP A 14 14.60 24.47 -16.05
CA TRP A 14 14.85 23.89 -17.37
C TRP A 14 16.01 24.57 -18.12
N ALA A 15 16.17 25.88 -17.95
CA ALA A 15 17.32 26.59 -18.52
C ALA A 15 18.66 26.09 -17.95
N GLN A 16 18.70 25.74 -16.66
CA GLN A 16 19.91 25.19 -16.02
C GLN A 16 20.22 23.75 -16.46
N LEU A 17 19.20 22.96 -16.81
CA LEU A 17 19.41 21.57 -17.28
C LEU A 17 20.02 21.52 -18.68
N ASP A 18 19.81 22.54 -19.49
CA ASP A 18 20.43 22.77 -20.82
C ASP A 18 20.49 21.49 -21.69
N CYS A 19 19.32 20.92 -21.99
CA CYS A 19 19.19 19.75 -22.83
C CYS A 19 17.99 19.87 -23.80
N PRO A 20 17.96 19.08 -24.91
CA PRO A 20 16.85 19.14 -25.87
C PRO A 20 15.47 18.99 -25.25
N THR A 21 15.33 18.13 -24.24
CA THR A 21 14.05 17.90 -23.51
C THR A 21 13.65 19.15 -22.74
N SER A 22 14.57 19.77 -22.02
CA SER A 22 14.28 20.98 -21.23
C SER A 22 13.91 22.17 -22.13
N LEU A 23 14.56 22.29 -23.29
CA LEU A 23 14.21 23.31 -24.29
C LEU A 23 12.79 23.10 -24.83
N LYS A 24 12.44 21.86 -25.21
CA LYS A 24 11.09 21.51 -25.64
C LYS A 24 10.04 21.89 -24.60
N LEU A 25 10.25 21.55 -23.32
CA LEU A 25 9.33 21.87 -22.23
C LEU A 25 9.21 23.38 -21.99
N THR A 26 10.31 24.13 -22.14
CA THR A 26 10.32 25.60 -22.09
C THR A 26 9.44 26.20 -23.18
N ILE A 27 9.51 25.70 -24.41
CA ILE A 27 8.68 26.15 -25.54
C ILE A 27 7.21 25.86 -25.26
N LEU A 28 6.87 24.63 -24.82
CA LEU A 28 5.50 24.22 -24.49
C LEU A 28 4.91 25.06 -23.35
N ALA A 29 5.67 25.31 -22.29
CA ALA A 29 5.21 26.11 -21.15
C ALA A 29 4.96 27.57 -21.57
N ARG A 30 5.85 28.19 -22.36
CA ARG A 30 5.63 29.54 -22.90
C ARG A 30 4.43 29.64 -23.82
N ALA A 31 4.07 28.55 -24.50
CA ALA A 31 2.85 28.46 -25.30
C ALA A 31 1.60 28.15 -24.47
N GLY A 32 1.71 27.97 -23.14
CA GLY A 32 0.60 27.61 -22.27
C GLY A 32 0.13 26.15 -22.40
N ALA A 33 0.91 25.30 -23.10
CA ALA A 33 0.59 23.89 -23.38
C ALA A 33 0.93 22.98 -22.19
N TRP A 34 0.38 23.27 -21.00
CA TRP A 34 0.70 22.57 -19.75
C TRP A 34 0.31 21.09 -19.77
N ALA A 35 -0.76 20.74 -20.46
CA ALA A 35 -1.16 19.33 -20.62
C ALA A 35 -0.07 18.51 -21.33
N GLU A 36 0.61 19.08 -22.32
CA GLU A 36 1.70 18.46 -23.06
C GLU A 36 2.98 18.41 -22.23
N VAL A 37 3.29 19.46 -21.46
CA VAL A 37 4.38 19.48 -20.48
C VAL A 37 4.25 18.30 -19.51
N LEU A 38 3.06 18.08 -18.95
CA LEU A 38 2.81 17.01 -17.96
C LEU A 38 2.76 15.59 -18.56
N THR A 39 2.56 15.46 -19.88
CA THR A 39 2.55 14.17 -20.57
C THR A 39 3.86 13.84 -21.23
N ALA A 40 4.81 14.79 -21.26
CA ALA A 40 6.13 14.56 -21.81
C ALA A 40 6.82 13.38 -21.09
N LYS A 41 7.47 12.54 -21.90
CA LYS A 41 8.21 11.37 -21.46
C LYS A 41 9.56 11.33 -22.15
N VAL A 42 10.50 10.66 -21.51
CA VAL A 42 11.78 10.27 -22.09
C VAL A 42 11.90 8.76 -21.96
N ALA A 43 12.32 8.11 -23.02
CA ALA A 43 12.54 6.69 -23.06
C ALA A 43 14.01 6.39 -22.76
N PRO A 44 14.31 5.51 -21.79
CA PRO A 44 15.72 5.19 -21.47
C PRO A 44 16.52 4.63 -22.64
N GLU A 45 15.86 3.93 -23.55
CA GLU A 45 16.43 3.35 -24.76
C GLU A 45 16.95 4.38 -25.76
N ASP A 46 16.52 5.63 -25.68
CA ASP A 46 16.98 6.73 -26.54
C ASP A 46 18.34 7.29 -26.10
N PHE A 47 18.88 6.81 -24.97
CA PHE A 47 20.09 7.34 -24.36
C PHE A 47 21.18 6.26 -24.21
N ILE A 48 22.41 6.67 -24.43
CA ILE A 48 23.61 5.86 -24.16
C ILE A 48 24.31 6.38 -22.90
N ASP A 49 24.25 7.69 -22.67
CA ASP A 49 24.89 8.35 -21.55
C ASP A 49 23.93 8.57 -20.39
N PRO A 50 24.27 8.07 -19.18
CA PRO A 50 23.44 8.25 -17.99
C PRO A 50 23.23 9.71 -17.59
N GLU A 51 24.20 10.60 -17.79
CA GLU A 51 24.07 12.01 -17.44
C GLU A 51 23.08 12.72 -18.37
N ALA A 52 23.16 12.46 -19.68
CA ALA A 52 22.19 12.99 -20.64
C ALA A 52 20.77 12.51 -20.35
N PHE A 53 20.61 11.23 -20.02
CA PHE A 53 19.32 10.68 -19.57
C PHE A 53 18.85 11.35 -18.28
N ALA A 54 19.71 11.50 -17.27
CA ALA A 54 19.36 12.12 -15.99
C ALA A 54 18.84 13.56 -16.17
N ARG A 55 19.49 14.38 -17.02
CA ARG A 55 19.05 15.75 -17.34
C ARG A 55 17.68 15.76 -18.03
N ALA A 56 17.48 14.88 -19.01
CA ALA A 56 16.21 14.74 -19.71
C ALA A 56 15.09 14.26 -18.76
N ASN A 57 15.38 13.26 -17.93
CA ASN A 57 14.42 12.74 -16.93
C ASN A 57 14.10 13.79 -15.86
N ALA A 58 15.09 14.53 -15.36
CA ALA A 58 14.88 15.65 -14.43
C ALA A 58 13.95 16.72 -15.04
N SER A 59 14.09 17.00 -16.34
CA SER A 59 13.22 17.95 -17.03
C SER A 59 11.74 17.54 -16.98
N VAL A 60 11.43 16.30 -17.35
CA VAL A 60 10.03 15.82 -17.41
C VAL A 60 9.42 15.51 -16.04
N THR A 61 10.24 15.23 -15.03
CA THR A 61 9.73 14.87 -13.69
C THR A 61 9.44 16.08 -12.80
N PHE A 62 10.07 17.21 -13.07
CA PHE A 62 10.05 18.38 -12.21
C PHE A 62 8.63 18.79 -11.75
N LEU A 63 7.70 18.97 -12.68
CA LEU A 63 6.32 19.38 -12.40
C LEU A 63 5.33 18.21 -12.35
N LYS A 64 5.72 16.99 -12.67
CA LYS A 64 4.81 15.85 -12.84
C LYS A 64 3.93 15.54 -11.61
N LYS A 65 4.41 15.87 -10.41
CA LYS A 65 3.69 15.66 -9.14
C LYS A 65 3.21 16.96 -8.49
N ASN A 66 3.27 18.08 -9.21
CA ASN A 66 2.77 19.33 -8.70
C ASN A 66 1.25 19.45 -8.97
N PRO A 67 0.39 19.60 -7.93
CA PRO A 67 -1.05 19.72 -8.13
C PRO A 67 -1.52 21.14 -8.52
N PHE A 68 -0.63 22.13 -8.51
CA PHE A 68 -0.96 23.54 -8.70
C PHE A 68 -0.66 24.06 -10.14
N ILE A 69 -0.59 23.16 -11.09
CA ILE A 69 -0.33 23.52 -12.50
C ILE A 69 -1.55 24.21 -13.10
N PRO A 70 -1.40 25.32 -13.84
CA PRO A 70 -2.50 26.01 -14.48
C PRO A 70 -3.34 25.12 -15.40
N GLY A 71 -4.65 25.27 -15.36
CA GLY A 71 -5.59 24.50 -16.20
C GLY A 71 -6.03 23.15 -15.61
N PHE A 72 -5.60 22.81 -14.39
CA PHE A 72 -6.03 21.61 -13.66
C PHE A 72 -6.64 22.02 -12.31
N THR A 73 -7.88 21.63 -12.06
CA THR A 73 -8.60 21.96 -10.83
C THR A 73 -8.63 20.81 -9.85
N ASP A 74 -8.93 21.09 -8.57
CA ASP A 74 -9.16 20.07 -7.54
C ASP A 74 -10.33 19.16 -7.91
N GLU A 75 -11.36 19.71 -8.56
CA GLU A 75 -12.53 18.96 -9.00
C GLU A 75 -12.17 17.95 -10.11
N ASP A 76 -11.37 18.37 -11.10
CA ASP A 76 -10.89 17.49 -12.17
C ASP A 76 -10.07 16.33 -11.60
N ARG A 77 -9.14 16.61 -10.67
CA ARG A 77 -8.33 15.61 -10.01
C ARG A 77 -9.17 14.64 -9.19
N GLY A 78 -10.12 15.16 -8.42
CA GLY A 78 -11.05 14.36 -7.63
C GLY A 78 -11.97 13.50 -8.51
N SER A 79 -12.45 14.04 -9.63
CA SER A 79 -13.26 13.31 -10.61
C SER A 79 -12.47 12.16 -11.26
N ALA A 80 -11.24 12.43 -11.71
CA ALA A 80 -10.33 11.41 -12.26
C ALA A 80 -10.05 10.29 -11.23
N CYS A 81 -9.85 10.67 -9.97
CA CYS A 81 -9.65 9.72 -8.87
C CYS A 81 -10.87 8.83 -8.64
N ARG A 82 -12.08 9.40 -8.60
CA ARG A 82 -13.34 8.63 -8.45
C ARG A 82 -13.58 7.70 -9.63
N THR A 83 -13.24 8.11 -10.84
CA THR A 83 -13.31 7.25 -12.03
C THR A 83 -12.37 6.06 -11.90
N SER A 84 -11.11 6.30 -11.55
CA SER A 84 -10.13 5.24 -11.32
C SER A 84 -10.54 4.28 -10.21
N TRP A 85 -11.16 4.79 -9.13
CA TRP A 85 -11.71 3.97 -8.05
C TRP A 85 -12.83 3.04 -8.56
N ARG A 86 -13.78 3.55 -9.37
CA ARG A 86 -14.87 2.74 -9.96
C ARG A 86 -14.32 1.66 -10.91
N GLU A 87 -13.33 2.00 -11.70
CA GLU A 87 -12.63 1.03 -12.57
C GLU A 87 -11.94 -0.08 -11.76
N GLY A 88 -11.32 0.28 -10.62
CA GLY A 88 -10.74 -0.67 -9.69
C GLY A 88 -11.78 -1.64 -9.11
N GLU A 89 -12.92 -1.13 -8.63
CA GLU A 89 -14.02 -1.98 -8.14
C GLU A 89 -14.58 -2.89 -9.23
N ALA A 90 -14.77 -2.38 -10.45
CA ALA A 90 -15.23 -3.21 -11.59
C ALA A 90 -14.21 -4.30 -11.96
N SER A 91 -12.92 -4.01 -11.84
CA SER A 91 -11.85 -5.00 -12.05
C SER A 91 -11.86 -6.07 -10.95
N CYS A 92 -12.01 -5.65 -9.68
CA CYS A 92 -12.16 -6.58 -8.55
C CYS A 92 -13.40 -7.46 -8.68
N TYR A 93 -14.53 -6.91 -9.14
CA TYR A 93 -15.74 -7.69 -9.40
C TYR A 93 -15.47 -8.82 -10.42
N LYS A 94 -14.86 -8.49 -11.57
CA LYS A 94 -14.49 -9.49 -12.59
C LYS A 94 -13.52 -10.55 -12.06
N ALA A 95 -12.57 -10.14 -11.23
CA ALA A 95 -11.64 -11.07 -10.58
C ALA A 95 -12.35 -11.96 -9.55
N ASN A 96 -13.29 -11.42 -8.77
CA ASN A 96 -14.13 -12.17 -7.84
C ASN A 96 -14.98 -13.22 -8.59
N GLU A 97 -15.60 -12.87 -9.71
CA GLU A 97 -16.35 -13.84 -10.53
C GLU A 97 -15.44 -14.96 -11.03
N ARG A 98 -14.29 -14.63 -11.62
CA ARG A 98 -13.32 -15.62 -12.14
C ARG A 98 -12.81 -16.56 -11.05
N LEU A 99 -12.60 -16.06 -9.84
CA LEU A 99 -12.07 -16.83 -8.72
C LEU A 99 -13.14 -17.56 -7.90
N SER A 100 -14.43 -17.27 -8.13
CA SER A 100 -15.56 -17.91 -7.43
C SER A 100 -15.55 -19.43 -7.49
N PRO A 101 -15.26 -20.10 -8.63
CA PRO A 101 -15.20 -21.57 -8.69
C PRO A 101 -14.21 -22.18 -7.68
N TYR A 102 -13.06 -21.54 -7.44
CA TYR A 102 -12.02 -22.06 -6.52
C TYR A 102 -12.41 -21.91 -5.03
N ILE A 103 -13.38 -21.05 -4.72
CA ILE A 103 -14.00 -21.02 -3.40
C ILE A 103 -15.00 -22.16 -3.27
N MET A 104 -15.82 -22.40 -4.29
CA MET A 104 -16.89 -23.40 -4.28
C MET A 104 -16.32 -24.83 -4.39
N HIS A 105 -15.28 -25.00 -5.20
CA HIS A 105 -14.62 -26.27 -5.47
C HIS A 105 -13.11 -26.21 -5.15
N PRO A 106 -12.71 -26.13 -3.85
CA PRO A 106 -11.32 -25.91 -3.47
C PRO A 106 -10.39 -27.10 -3.77
N LEU A 107 -10.95 -28.26 -4.07
CA LEU A 107 -10.24 -29.50 -4.42
C LEU A 107 -10.22 -29.75 -5.94
N GLU A 108 -10.63 -28.78 -6.75
CA GLU A 108 -10.54 -28.89 -8.19
C GLU A 108 -9.11 -29.25 -8.64
N ASP A 109 -9.02 -30.21 -9.56
CA ASP A 109 -7.75 -30.64 -10.14
C ASP A 109 -7.48 -29.89 -11.45
N SER A 110 -6.94 -28.67 -11.30
CA SER A 110 -6.54 -27.82 -12.42
C SER A 110 -5.26 -27.05 -12.06
N MET A 111 -4.50 -26.67 -13.10
CA MET A 111 -3.28 -25.88 -12.90
C MET A 111 -3.53 -24.59 -12.11
N PRO A 112 -4.59 -23.80 -12.38
CA PRO A 112 -4.87 -22.62 -11.55
C PRO A 112 -5.21 -22.96 -10.10
N ALA A 113 -5.92 -24.06 -9.85
CA ALA A 113 -6.22 -24.50 -8.49
C ALA A 113 -4.96 -24.94 -7.74
N GLU A 114 -4.04 -25.65 -8.41
CA GLU A 114 -2.73 -26.03 -7.83
C GLU A 114 -1.88 -24.79 -7.54
N PHE A 115 -1.84 -23.82 -8.45
CA PHE A 115 -1.17 -22.53 -8.25
C PHE A 115 -1.68 -21.82 -7.01
N LEU A 116 -3.01 -21.72 -6.83
CA LEU A 116 -3.62 -21.09 -5.65
C LEU A 116 -3.37 -21.89 -4.36
N ARG A 117 -3.42 -23.22 -4.40
CA ARG A 117 -3.10 -24.08 -3.23
C ARG A 117 -1.66 -23.89 -2.79
N ARG A 118 -0.73 -23.82 -3.76
CA ARG A 118 0.70 -23.60 -3.49
C ARG A 118 0.95 -22.21 -2.90
N ALA A 119 0.40 -21.17 -3.52
CA ALA A 119 0.48 -19.80 -3.00
C ALA A 119 -0.08 -19.73 -1.57
N ARG A 120 -1.23 -20.36 -1.31
CA ARG A 120 -1.80 -20.44 0.04
C ARG A 120 -0.87 -21.13 1.04
N LYS A 121 -0.29 -22.28 0.69
CA LYS A 121 0.64 -23.01 1.56
C LYS A 121 1.86 -22.15 1.92
N ILE A 122 2.44 -21.48 0.94
CA ILE A 122 3.58 -20.59 1.11
C ILE A 122 3.20 -19.41 2.02
N LEU A 123 2.10 -18.71 1.70
CA LEU A 123 1.61 -17.58 2.48
C LEU A 123 1.40 -17.94 3.95
N LEU A 124 0.71 -19.03 4.23
CA LEU A 124 0.45 -19.47 5.60
C LEU A 124 1.74 -19.86 6.36
N GLY A 125 2.71 -20.43 5.66
CA GLY A 125 4.04 -20.72 6.22
C GLY A 125 4.76 -19.42 6.62
N TRP A 126 4.64 -18.37 5.83
CA TRP A 126 5.26 -17.08 6.11
C TRP A 126 4.56 -16.29 7.24
N LEU A 127 3.24 -16.31 7.27
CA LEU A 127 2.49 -15.64 8.32
C LEU A 127 2.67 -16.31 9.68
N GLY A 128 2.72 -17.65 9.68
CA GLY A 128 2.70 -18.43 10.92
C GLY A 128 1.36 -18.30 11.67
N PRO A 129 1.34 -18.61 12.99
CA PRO A 129 0.12 -18.53 13.79
C PRO A 129 -0.35 -17.07 13.95
N CYS A 130 -1.66 -16.86 13.78
CA CYS A 130 -2.28 -15.56 14.05
C CYS A 130 -2.25 -15.25 15.54
N PRO A 131 -1.97 -14.01 15.97
CA PRO A 131 -2.11 -13.61 17.36
C PRO A 131 -3.52 -13.85 17.86
N THR A 132 -3.68 -14.29 19.11
CA THR A 132 -4.99 -14.47 19.76
C THR A 132 -5.58 -13.11 20.13
N ASP A 133 -6.92 -13.00 20.13
CA ASP A 133 -7.61 -11.73 20.48
C ASP A 133 -7.68 -11.52 21.99
N VAL A 134 -7.72 -12.61 22.70
CA VAL A 134 -7.92 -12.66 24.14
C VAL A 134 -6.81 -13.52 24.71
N ASP A 135 -6.27 -13.11 25.81
CA ASP A 135 -5.81 -14.05 26.82
C ASP A 135 -7.11 -14.80 27.21
N ASP A 136 -7.44 -15.86 26.46
CA ASP A 136 -8.72 -16.56 26.58
C ASP A 136 -8.82 -17.32 27.91
N GLY A 137 -7.92 -17.02 28.87
CA GLY A 137 -7.83 -17.75 30.11
C GLY A 137 -7.84 -19.26 29.90
N SER A 138 -7.78 -19.71 28.64
CA SER A 138 -7.50 -21.10 28.32
C SER A 138 -6.06 -21.31 28.76
N LEU A 139 -6.02 -21.48 30.02
CA LEU A 139 -5.03 -22.07 30.88
C LEU A 139 -4.50 -23.30 30.17
N SER A 140 -3.65 -23.12 29.18
CA SER A 140 -2.60 -24.08 29.00
C SER A 140 -1.73 -23.93 30.27
N TYR A 141 -2.22 -24.49 31.37
CA TYR A 141 -1.41 -24.79 32.51
C TYR A 141 -0.36 -25.81 32.02
N ASP A 142 0.64 -25.33 31.36
CA ASP A 142 1.91 -26.02 31.33
C ASP A 142 2.52 -25.79 32.72
N VAL A 143 2.00 -26.54 33.69
CA VAL A 143 2.45 -26.56 35.08
C VAL A 143 3.80 -27.27 35.11
N ARG A 144 4.80 -26.64 34.52
CA ARG A 144 6.20 -26.93 34.79
C ARG A 144 6.73 -25.81 35.67
N PRO A 145 7.17 -26.12 36.88
CA PRO A 145 7.77 -25.12 37.76
C PRO A 145 8.97 -24.46 37.03
N PRO A 146 9.11 -23.13 37.15
CA PRO A 146 10.23 -22.43 36.52
C PRO A 146 11.54 -22.93 37.10
N LEU A 147 12.41 -23.48 36.24
CA LEU A 147 13.79 -23.74 36.61
C LEU A 147 14.42 -22.42 37.07
N GLN A 148 14.91 -22.38 38.30
CA GLN A 148 15.62 -21.28 38.89
C GLN A 148 16.78 -20.88 37.98
N GLY A 149 16.79 -19.63 37.51
CA GLY A 149 17.86 -19.04 36.67
C GLY A 149 17.44 -18.42 35.33
N ALA A 150 16.17 -18.42 34.94
CA ALA A 150 15.69 -17.94 33.65
C ALA A 150 14.92 -16.60 33.74
N SER A 151 15.48 -15.57 34.37
CA SER A 151 14.79 -14.27 34.54
C SER A 151 14.79 -13.35 33.32
N LEU A 152 15.53 -13.65 32.26
CA LEU A 152 15.68 -12.78 31.09
C LEU A 152 14.98 -13.29 29.80
N ARG A 153 14.33 -14.44 29.84
CA ARG A 153 13.62 -14.99 28.67
C ARG A 153 12.11 -15.15 28.85
N ARG A 154 11.51 -14.49 29.83
CA ARG A 154 10.08 -14.58 30.12
C ARG A 154 9.22 -13.84 29.08
N ASP A 155 9.75 -12.80 28.46
CA ASP A 155 8.98 -11.98 27.48
C ASP A 155 8.82 -12.63 26.09
N GLU A 156 9.73 -13.55 25.70
CA GLU A 156 9.65 -14.20 24.39
C GLU A 156 8.67 -15.38 24.32
N ARG A 157 8.22 -15.92 25.46
CA ARG A 157 7.33 -17.08 25.53
C ARG A 157 5.86 -16.73 25.69
N ARG A 158 5.52 -15.51 26.07
CA ARG A 158 4.13 -15.05 26.08
C ARG A 158 3.64 -14.93 24.64
N ARG A 159 2.64 -15.72 24.27
CA ARG A 159 1.95 -15.52 22.98
C ARG A 159 1.39 -14.10 23.01
N ARG A 160 1.87 -13.26 22.09
CA ARG A 160 1.40 -11.88 21.98
C ARG A 160 -0.05 -11.89 21.53
N THR A 161 -0.88 -11.16 22.23
CA THR A 161 -2.25 -10.90 21.82
C THR A 161 -2.29 -9.87 20.69
N LEU A 162 -3.40 -9.76 19.99
CA LEU A 162 -3.56 -8.73 18.98
C LEU A 162 -3.43 -7.32 19.59
N ALA A 163 -3.90 -7.13 20.84
CA ALA A 163 -3.78 -5.88 21.57
C ALA A 163 -2.32 -5.43 21.78
N ASP A 164 -1.37 -6.37 21.93
CA ASP A 164 0.04 -6.05 22.11
C ASP A 164 0.67 -5.37 20.86
N TYR A 165 0.06 -5.56 19.70
CA TYR A 165 0.47 -4.95 18.44
C TYR A 165 -0.30 -3.67 18.10
N ALA A 166 -1.42 -3.41 18.79
CA ALA A 166 -2.33 -2.32 18.46
C ALA A 166 -1.75 -0.94 18.81
N ARG A 167 -1.98 0.04 17.92
CA ARG A 167 -1.59 1.44 18.13
C ARG A 167 -2.34 2.36 17.18
N HIS A 168 -2.32 3.65 17.48
CA HIS A 168 -2.72 4.67 16.51
C HIS A 168 -1.65 4.90 15.44
N GLY A 169 -2.09 5.05 14.20
CA GLY A 169 -1.30 5.56 13.08
C GLY A 169 -1.36 7.10 13.00
N PRO A 170 -0.61 7.72 12.08
CA PRO A 170 -0.58 9.17 11.92
C PRO A 170 -1.84 9.76 11.24
N GLY A 171 -2.57 8.97 10.43
CA GLY A 171 -3.70 9.45 9.62
C GLY A 171 -4.94 9.79 10.44
N THR A 172 -5.87 10.54 9.84
CA THR A 172 -7.19 10.83 10.42
C THR A 172 -8.06 9.57 10.52
N THR A 173 -9.07 9.56 11.39
CA THR A 173 -10.04 8.48 11.57
C THR A 173 -11.45 8.96 11.24
N PHE A 174 -12.40 8.04 11.07
CA PHE A 174 -13.76 8.35 10.66
C PHE A 174 -14.47 9.39 11.56
N SER A 175 -14.21 9.35 12.87
CA SER A 175 -14.78 10.26 13.87
C SER A 175 -13.94 11.51 14.12
N SER A 176 -12.79 11.64 13.48
CA SER A 176 -11.87 12.73 13.80
C SER A 176 -12.48 14.09 13.45
N SER A 177 -12.47 14.99 14.43
CA SER A 177 -12.94 16.37 14.31
C SER A 177 -11.88 17.33 13.77
N VAL A 178 -10.61 16.89 13.78
CA VAL A 178 -9.46 17.67 13.32
C VAL A 178 -8.80 17.03 12.08
N ALA A 179 -8.24 17.86 11.23
CA ALA A 179 -7.62 17.39 9.97
C ALA A 179 -6.38 16.52 10.18
N ASN A 180 -5.54 16.89 11.16
CA ASN A 180 -4.29 16.17 11.49
C ASN A 180 -4.29 15.76 12.97
N PRO A 181 -5.07 14.74 13.36
CA PRO A 181 -5.24 14.36 14.75
C PRO A 181 -3.96 13.69 15.30
N THR A 182 -3.58 14.09 16.51
CA THR A 182 -2.60 13.40 17.32
C THR A 182 -3.17 12.10 17.89
N ALA A 183 -2.34 11.28 18.54
CA ALA A 183 -2.84 10.11 19.25
C ALA A 183 -3.79 10.51 20.41
N ALA A 184 -3.52 11.63 21.10
CA ALA A 184 -4.38 12.15 22.17
C ALA A 184 -5.77 12.52 21.64
N ASP A 185 -5.84 13.24 20.51
CA ASP A 185 -7.11 13.61 19.88
C ASP A 185 -7.94 12.37 19.55
N LYS A 186 -7.30 11.29 19.05
CA LYS A 186 -7.99 10.03 18.71
C LYS A 186 -8.54 9.28 19.94
N TYR A 187 -7.92 9.43 21.11
CA TYR A 187 -8.46 8.87 22.35
C TYR A 187 -9.61 9.69 22.90
N ASP A 188 -9.66 11.00 22.57
CA ASP A 188 -10.72 11.90 23.03
C ASP A 188 -11.91 11.98 22.07
N ASP A 189 -11.73 11.60 20.80
CA ASP A 189 -12.80 11.49 19.82
C ASP A 189 -13.84 10.42 20.19
N VAL A 190 -15.04 10.55 19.61
CA VAL A 190 -16.06 9.49 19.70
C VAL A 190 -15.54 8.23 19.01
N LEU A 191 -15.51 7.13 19.74
CA LEU A 191 -15.03 5.85 19.19
C LEU A 191 -15.96 5.37 18.07
N SER A 192 -15.49 5.40 16.83
CA SER A 192 -16.20 4.83 15.69
C SER A 192 -15.78 3.41 15.41
N LEU A 193 -16.75 2.58 15.00
CA LEU A 193 -16.53 1.17 14.74
C LEU A 193 -17.55 0.61 13.73
N THR A 194 -17.22 -0.52 13.12
CA THR A 194 -18.16 -1.32 12.32
C THR A 194 -18.79 -2.43 13.18
N ARG A 195 -19.88 -3.04 12.69
CA ARG A 195 -20.49 -4.17 13.40
C ARG A 195 -19.55 -5.37 13.54
N GLY A 196 -18.69 -5.64 12.56
CA GLY A 196 -17.70 -6.72 12.63
C GLY A 196 -16.70 -6.53 13.76
N SER A 197 -16.21 -5.31 13.94
CA SER A 197 -15.18 -5.01 14.95
C SER A 197 -15.69 -4.92 16.40
N ARG A 198 -16.98 -5.06 16.65
CA ARG A 198 -17.59 -4.89 18.00
C ARG A 198 -16.95 -5.75 19.10
N PHE A 199 -16.54 -6.96 18.76
CA PHE A 199 -15.95 -7.88 19.73
C PHE A 199 -14.57 -7.42 20.23
N TYR A 200 -13.89 -6.56 19.47
CA TYR A 200 -12.60 -5.99 19.86
C TYR A 200 -12.71 -4.92 20.96
N LEU A 201 -13.92 -4.47 21.30
CA LEU A 201 -14.15 -3.59 22.45
C LEU A 201 -13.69 -4.25 23.77
N TRP A 202 -13.83 -5.57 23.91
CA TRP A 202 -13.37 -6.30 25.08
C TRP A 202 -11.87 -6.18 25.32
N ASN A 203 -11.08 -6.03 24.25
CA ASN A 203 -9.63 -5.83 24.34
C ASN A 203 -9.25 -4.42 24.82
N LEU A 204 -10.22 -3.53 25.01
CA LEU A 204 -10.03 -2.15 25.46
C LEU A 204 -10.45 -1.92 26.90
N THR A 205 -10.85 -2.95 27.66
CA THR A 205 -11.49 -2.83 28.99
C THR A 205 -10.71 -1.95 29.95
N ASP A 206 -9.38 -2.06 29.97
CA ASP A 206 -8.49 -1.27 30.83
C ASP A 206 -7.86 -0.06 30.13
N SER A 207 -8.29 0.24 28.90
CA SER A 207 -7.71 1.29 28.07
C SER A 207 -8.21 2.69 28.47
N ILE A 208 -7.48 3.72 28.01
CA ILE A 208 -7.89 5.13 28.11
C ILE A 208 -9.23 5.33 27.38
N TRP A 209 -9.47 4.65 26.26
CA TRP A 209 -10.73 4.74 25.52
C TRP A 209 -11.93 4.27 26.32
N MET A 210 -11.81 3.14 27.01
CA MET A 210 -12.92 2.66 27.83
C MET A 210 -13.22 3.64 28.96
N ARG A 211 -12.20 4.21 29.59
CA ARG A 211 -12.38 5.24 30.62
C ARG A 211 -13.02 6.52 30.05
N SER A 212 -12.61 6.97 28.88
CA SER A 212 -13.20 8.12 28.19
C SER A 212 -14.66 7.85 27.82
N LEU A 213 -14.96 6.66 27.28
CA LEU A 213 -16.31 6.21 26.94
C LEU A 213 -17.22 6.20 28.17
N MET A 214 -16.78 5.59 29.27
CA MET A 214 -17.54 5.51 30.54
C MET A 214 -17.77 6.90 31.15
N ALA A 215 -16.74 7.78 31.12
CA ALA A 215 -16.88 9.16 31.60
C ALA A 215 -17.88 9.99 30.75
N ARG A 216 -17.91 9.76 29.44
CA ARG A 216 -18.87 10.41 28.53
C ARG A 216 -20.29 9.91 28.81
N ALA A 217 -20.47 8.60 28.91
CA ALA A 217 -21.77 7.98 29.21
C ALA A 217 -22.34 8.48 30.54
N ALA A 218 -21.51 8.55 31.58
CA ALA A 218 -21.89 9.08 32.87
C ALA A 218 -22.33 10.55 32.81
N ARG A 219 -21.60 11.39 32.04
CA ARG A 219 -21.98 12.81 31.86
C ARG A 219 -23.30 12.99 31.12
N MET A 220 -23.61 12.10 30.18
CA MET A 220 -24.81 12.16 29.35
C MET A 220 -25.97 11.37 29.95
N SER A 221 -25.75 10.61 31.03
CA SER A 221 -26.71 9.68 31.67
C SER A 221 -27.31 8.68 30.69
N VAL A 222 -26.45 8.11 29.81
CA VAL A 222 -26.81 7.10 28.79
C VAL A 222 -25.97 5.83 28.94
N ASP A 223 -26.37 4.76 28.23
CA ASP A 223 -25.55 3.56 28.15
C ASP A 223 -24.22 3.86 27.40
N PRO A 224 -23.07 3.32 27.86
CA PRO A 224 -21.80 3.47 27.17
C PRO A 224 -21.85 3.09 25.70
N LEU A 225 -22.64 2.10 25.30
CA LEU A 225 -22.79 1.69 23.91
C LEU A 225 -23.49 2.72 23.03
N ASP A 226 -24.35 3.60 23.65
CA ASP A 226 -24.99 4.71 22.94
C ASP A 226 -24.02 5.85 22.65
N CYS A 227 -22.87 5.88 23.30
CA CYS A 227 -21.80 6.85 23.04
C CYS A 227 -20.88 6.43 21.87
N LEU A 228 -21.11 5.26 21.25
CA LEU A 228 -20.32 4.77 20.12
C LEU A 228 -20.86 5.31 18.79
N ASN A 229 -19.97 5.56 17.85
CA ASN A 229 -20.32 5.94 16.48
C ASN A 229 -20.31 4.71 15.56
N TRP A 230 -21.48 4.12 15.36
CA TRP A 230 -21.63 2.94 14.51
C TRP A 230 -21.62 3.32 13.03
N SER A 231 -20.75 2.69 12.25
CA SER A 231 -20.64 2.91 10.80
C SER A 231 -20.82 1.60 10.01
N ARG A 232 -21.26 1.73 8.75
CA ARG A 232 -21.30 0.60 7.79
C ARG A 232 -19.92 0.24 7.24
N GLY A 233 -18.96 1.16 7.34
CA GLY A 233 -17.63 1.03 6.79
C GLY A 233 -16.83 2.31 6.87
N ASN A 234 -15.89 2.49 5.95
CA ASN A 234 -15.02 3.66 5.88
C ASN A 234 -15.64 4.82 5.08
N ARG A 235 -14.95 5.96 5.04
CA ARG A 235 -15.28 7.11 4.22
C ARG A 235 -14.18 7.35 3.19
N PHE A 236 -14.56 7.45 1.92
CA PHE A 236 -13.66 7.80 0.84
C PHE A 236 -13.29 9.28 0.89
N THR A 237 -12.03 9.58 0.67
CA THR A 237 -11.50 10.93 0.49
C THR A 237 -10.40 10.91 -0.55
N THR A 238 -10.01 12.08 -1.04
CA THR A 238 -8.92 12.22 -2.00
C THR A 238 -7.80 13.08 -1.42
N VAL A 239 -6.56 12.77 -1.81
CA VAL A 239 -5.37 13.58 -1.51
C VAL A 239 -4.59 13.81 -2.81
N PRO A 240 -3.97 14.98 -3.01
CA PRO A 240 -3.22 15.28 -4.22
C PRO A 240 -2.10 14.26 -4.48
N LYS A 241 -2.01 13.76 -5.72
CA LYS A 241 -0.96 12.82 -6.18
C LYS A 241 -0.15 13.40 -7.31
N THR A 242 -0.83 13.93 -8.31
CA THR A 242 -0.23 14.56 -9.51
C THR A 242 -1.06 15.78 -9.91
N ALA A 243 -0.65 16.52 -10.93
CA ALA A 243 -1.46 17.59 -11.51
C ALA A 243 -2.81 17.09 -12.06
N LYS A 244 -2.89 15.84 -12.51
CA LYS A 244 -4.04 15.28 -13.24
C LYS A 244 -4.96 14.41 -12.38
N THR A 245 -4.48 13.87 -11.28
CA THR A 245 -5.28 12.95 -10.46
C THR A 245 -4.86 13.00 -9.00
N ASP A 246 -5.84 12.82 -8.14
CA ASP A 246 -5.67 12.58 -6.72
C ASP A 246 -5.48 11.08 -6.44
N ARG A 247 -5.12 10.78 -5.21
CA ARG A 247 -5.11 9.43 -4.64
C ARG A 247 -6.33 9.23 -3.77
N GLY A 248 -7.11 8.17 -4.01
CA GLY A 248 -8.21 7.79 -3.14
C GLY A 248 -7.70 7.17 -1.85
N ILE A 249 -8.23 7.62 -0.73
CA ILE A 249 -7.90 7.12 0.61
C ILE A 249 -9.21 6.73 1.31
N ALA A 250 -9.22 5.58 1.94
CA ALA A 250 -10.29 5.17 2.83
C ALA A 250 -9.96 5.60 4.26
N ILE A 251 -10.78 6.46 4.84
CA ILE A 251 -10.70 6.84 6.24
C ILE A 251 -11.47 5.82 7.06
N GLU A 252 -10.76 4.93 7.74
CA GLU A 252 -11.33 3.85 8.52
C GLU A 252 -11.90 4.31 9.87
N CYS A 253 -12.85 3.54 10.42
CA CYS A 253 -13.34 3.74 11.77
C CYS A 253 -12.19 3.59 12.78
N THR A 254 -12.27 4.33 13.88
CA THR A 254 -11.18 4.44 14.87
C THR A 254 -10.79 3.10 15.49
N LEU A 255 -11.78 2.28 15.86
CA LEU A 255 -11.52 0.94 16.39
C LEU A 255 -10.94 0.01 15.32
N ASN A 256 -11.50 0.07 14.10
CA ASN A 256 -11.06 -0.77 13.00
C ASN A 256 -9.59 -0.51 12.66
N ILE A 257 -9.20 0.75 12.41
CA ILE A 257 -7.82 1.09 12.03
C ILE A 257 -6.82 0.72 13.14
N TYR A 258 -7.20 0.87 14.41
CA TYR A 258 -6.34 0.54 15.54
C TYR A 258 -5.93 -0.94 15.54
N PHE A 259 -6.90 -1.85 15.34
CA PHE A 259 -6.62 -3.28 15.24
C PHE A 259 -6.17 -3.75 13.85
N GLN A 260 -6.54 -3.05 12.79
CA GLN A 260 -5.97 -3.28 11.45
C GLN A 260 -4.44 -3.06 11.46
N LEU A 261 -3.97 -2.02 12.11
CA LEU A 261 -2.53 -1.77 12.30
C LEU A 261 -1.86 -2.87 13.15
N ALA A 262 -2.60 -3.48 14.07
CA ALA A 262 -2.12 -4.64 14.81
C ALA A 262 -1.92 -5.85 13.90
N ILE A 263 -2.88 -6.15 13.02
CA ILE A 263 -2.77 -7.20 12.01
C ILE A 263 -1.55 -6.95 11.11
N GLY A 264 -1.40 -5.75 10.56
CA GLY A 264 -0.26 -5.40 9.71
C GLY A 264 1.09 -5.66 10.41
N ARG A 265 1.21 -5.25 11.66
CA ARG A 265 2.43 -5.51 12.45
C ARG A 265 2.67 -6.99 12.73
N ALA A 266 1.61 -7.73 13.00
CA ALA A 266 1.71 -9.17 13.20
C ALA A 266 2.18 -9.88 11.92
N ILE A 267 1.68 -9.45 10.74
CA ILE A 267 2.16 -9.92 9.42
C ILE A 267 3.66 -9.62 9.26
N ARG A 268 4.11 -8.37 9.48
CA ARG A 268 5.54 -8.00 9.41
C ARG A 268 6.40 -8.88 10.29
N THR A 269 5.94 -9.11 11.53
CA THR A 269 6.66 -9.97 12.49
C THR A 269 6.75 -11.42 12.01
N GLY A 270 5.63 -11.97 11.50
CA GLY A 270 5.59 -13.33 10.93
C GLY A 270 6.52 -13.47 9.74
N LEU A 271 6.40 -12.56 8.77
CA LEU A 271 7.20 -12.54 7.55
C LEU A 271 8.70 -12.49 7.88
N ARG A 272 9.12 -11.51 8.68
CA ARG A 272 10.52 -11.39 9.09
C ARG A 272 11.04 -12.63 9.80
N ARG A 273 10.26 -13.21 10.72
CA ARG A 273 10.67 -14.38 11.49
C ARG A 273 10.79 -15.63 10.63
N ASN A 274 9.88 -15.85 9.68
CA ASN A 274 9.76 -17.09 8.94
C ASN A 274 10.52 -17.08 7.61
N THR A 275 10.81 -15.90 7.05
CA THR A 275 11.53 -15.74 5.77
C THR A 275 12.84 -14.97 5.89
N GLY A 276 13.05 -14.21 6.97
CA GLY A 276 14.12 -13.21 7.07
C GLY A 276 13.83 -11.89 6.34
N TRP A 277 12.73 -11.79 5.57
CA TRP A 277 12.39 -10.59 4.83
C TRP A 277 11.84 -9.50 5.75
N ASP A 278 12.62 -8.46 5.94
CA ASP A 278 12.30 -7.36 6.84
C ASP A 278 11.77 -6.15 6.04
N LEU A 279 10.46 -5.90 6.13
CA LEU A 279 9.81 -4.80 5.42
C LEU A 279 10.30 -3.41 5.86
N ASP A 280 10.92 -3.28 7.03
CA ASP A 280 11.45 -1.98 7.47
C ASP A 280 12.73 -1.61 6.70
N ASN A 281 13.46 -2.59 6.19
CA ASN A 281 14.69 -2.42 5.40
C ASN A 281 14.50 -2.72 3.90
N ALA A 282 13.38 -3.32 3.51
CA ALA A 282 13.14 -3.83 2.17
C ALA A 282 13.31 -2.77 1.07
N ALA A 283 12.85 -1.53 1.29
CA ALA A 283 13.00 -0.45 0.32
C ALA A 283 14.46 -0.13 -0.02
N ALA A 284 15.39 -0.23 0.94
CA ALA A 284 16.80 -0.03 0.70
C ALA A 284 17.40 -1.19 -0.11
N VAL A 285 16.99 -2.42 0.18
CA VAL A 285 17.39 -3.62 -0.58
C VAL A 285 16.89 -3.52 -2.02
N HIS A 286 15.63 -3.16 -2.23
CA HIS A 286 15.05 -2.96 -3.55
C HIS A 286 15.85 -1.99 -4.41
N ARG A 287 16.21 -0.82 -3.86
CA ARG A 287 17.02 0.17 -4.60
C ARG A 287 18.38 -0.37 -4.99
N GLU A 288 19.06 -1.10 -4.11
CA GLU A 288 20.37 -1.67 -4.42
C GLU A 288 20.27 -2.80 -5.45
N VAL A 289 19.24 -3.67 -5.37
CA VAL A 289 19.00 -4.72 -6.36
C VAL A 289 18.67 -4.09 -7.73
N ALA A 290 17.79 -3.06 -7.78
CA ALA A 290 17.46 -2.35 -9.00
C ALA A 290 18.70 -1.69 -9.62
N ARG A 291 19.58 -1.09 -8.81
CA ARG A 291 20.85 -0.50 -9.27
C ARG A 291 21.73 -1.55 -9.94
N LYS A 292 21.96 -2.70 -9.32
CA LYS A 292 22.74 -3.80 -9.91
C LYS A 292 22.06 -4.37 -11.14
N ALA A 293 20.74 -4.53 -11.12
CA ALA A 293 19.97 -5.07 -12.23
C ALA A 293 20.01 -4.13 -13.47
N SER A 294 20.12 -2.81 -13.28
CA SER A 294 20.26 -1.87 -14.39
C SER A 294 21.59 -2.03 -15.16
N VAL A 295 22.61 -2.66 -14.54
CA VAL A 295 23.89 -2.98 -15.19
C VAL A 295 23.88 -4.40 -15.75
N LEU A 296 23.45 -5.37 -14.95
CA LEU A 296 23.60 -6.80 -15.25
C LEU A 296 22.42 -7.39 -16.02
N GLY A 297 21.26 -6.73 -16.03
CA GLY A 297 20.06 -7.17 -16.73
C GLY A 297 19.40 -8.45 -16.18
N HIS A 298 19.89 -8.99 -15.06
CA HIS A 298 19.45 -10.28 -14.50
C HIS A 298 18.14 -10.24 -13.73
N TYR A 299 17.67 -9.04 -13.32
CA TYR A 299 16.36 -8.82 -12.73
C TYR A 299 15.55 -7.78 -13.49
N ALA A 300 14.25 -8.02 -13.57
CA ALA A 300 13.23 -7.10 -14.04
C ALA A 300 12.57 -6.40 -12.84
N THR A 301 12.12 -5.16 -13.05
CA THR A 301 11.30 -4.42 -12.07
C THR A 301 9.90 -4.24 -12.59
N ILE A 302 8.89 -4.53 -11.76
CA ILE A 302 7.47 -4.51 -12.09
C ILE A 302 6.75 -3.62 -11.07
N ASP A 303 5.96 -2.66 -11.54
CA ASP A 303 5.07 -1.82 -10.74
C ASP A 303 3.62 -2.17 -11.09
N LEU A 304 2.74 -2.17 -10.09
CA LEU A 304 1.32 -2.49 -10.29
C LEU A 304 0.46 -1.23 -10.26
N SER A 305 -0.46 -1.12 -11.22
CA SER A 305 -1.43 -0.02 -11.26
C SER A 305 -2.51 -0.23 -10.20
N ASN A 306 -2.66 0.74 -9.28
CA ASN A 306 -3.68 0.72 -8.22
C ASN A 306 -3.66 -0.59 -7.39
N ALA A 307 -2.48 -1.09 -7.05
CA ALA A 307 -2.29 -2.37 -6.37
C ALA A 307 -3.19 -2.55 -5.16
N SER A 308 -3.17 -1.61 -4.22
CA SER A 308 -3.99 -1.64 -3.01
C SER A 308 -5.50 -1.68 -3.27
N ASP A 309 -5.95 -1.12 -4.39
CA ASP A 309 -7.35 -1.08 -4.79
C ASP A 309 -7.74 -2.23 -5.75
N SER A 310 -6.83 -3.15 -6.06
CA SER A 310 -7.05 -4.31 -6.94
C SER A 310 -7.00 -5.66 -6.22
N LEU A 311 -6.78 -5.67 -4.91
CA LEU A 311 -6.80 -6.89 -4.10
C LEU A 311 -8.25 -7.37 -3.89
N CYS A 312 -8.76 -8.24 -4.77
CA CYS A 312 -10.13 -8.69 -4.75
C CYS A 312 -10.43 -9.62 -3.56
N THR A 313 -11.69 -9.60 -3.10
CA THR A 313 -12.14 -10.32 -1.89
C THR A 313 -11.94 -11.83 -2.00
N ASN A 314 -12.25 -12.42 -3.15
CA ASN A 314 -12.18 -13.87 -3.32
C ASN A 314 -10.74 -14.40 -3.32
N LEU A 315 -9.77 -13.64 -3.84
CA LEU A 315 -8.36 -14.04 -3.77
C LEU A 315 -7.89 -14.18 -2.32
N VAL A 316 -8.15 -13.17 -1.49
CA VAL A 316 -7.77 -13.20 -0.08
C VAL A 316 -8.47 -14.34 0.67
N ARG A 317 -9.76 -14.55 0.38
CA ARG A 317 -10.52 -15.68 0.96
C ARG A 317 -9.97 -17.03 0.57
N ILE A 318 -9.54 -17.22 -0.68
CA ILE A 318 -8.89 -18.46 -1.13
C ILE A 318 -7.57 -18.68 -0.39
N LEU A 319 -6.73 -17.65 -0.34
CA LEU A 319 -5.39 -17.75 0.24
C LEU A 319 -5.39 -17.93 1.77
N LEU A 320 -6.39 -17.37 2.47
CA LEU A 320 -6.46 -17.40 3.93
C LEU A 320 -7.60 -18.26 4.49
N ARG A 321 -8.31 -19.03 3.64
CA ARG A 321 -9.48 -19.84 4.03
C ARG A 321 -9.23 -20.69 5.29
N GLY A 322 -10.20 -20.67 6.22
CA GLY A 322 -10.17 -21.53 7.41
C GLY A 322 -9.05 -21.19 8.38
N THR A 323 -8.60 -19.95 8.39
CA THR A 323 -7.57 -19.47 9.32
C THR A 323 -8.07 -18.30 10.16
N PRO A 324 -7.61 -18.18 11.40
CA PRO A 324 -7.90 -17.00 12.23
C PRO A 324 -7.45 -15.69 11.58
N TRP A 325 -6.47 -15.70 10.68
CA TRP A 325 -6.08 -14.53 9.92
C TRP A 325 -7.22 -13.95 9.09
N LEU A 326 -7.93 -14.82 8.34
CA LEU A 326 -9.08 -14.38 7.53
C LEU A 326 -10.21 -13.85 8.42
N GLU A 327 -10.55 -14.58 9.48
CA GLU A 327 -11.64 -14.21 10.39
C GLU A 327 -11.42 -12.80 10.94
N ARG A 328 -10.23 -12.52 11.49
CA ARG A 328 -9.90 -11.20 12.03
C ARG A 328 -9.86 -10.09 10.99
N MET A 329 -9.33 -10.38 9.80
CA MET A 329 -9.33 -9.40 8.73
C MET A 329 -10.74 -9.10 8.24
N GLU A 330 -11.63 -10.10 8.14
CA GLU A 330 -13.06 -9.91 7.78
C GLU A 330 -13.81 -9.12 8.86
N ASP A 331 -13.56 -9.36 10.14
CA ASP A 331 -14.16 -8.61 11.25
C ASP A 331 -13.76 -7.12 11.22
N LEU A 332 -12.51 -6.87 10.87
CA LEU A 332 -11.92 -5.52 10.96
C LEU A 332 -12.01 -4.73 9.65
N ARG A 333 -12.20 -5.37 8.49
CA ARG A 333 -12.30 -4.64 7.22
C ARG A 333 -13.60 -3.85 7.11
N SER A 334 -13.54 -2.75 6.37
CA SER A 334 -14.75 -2.09 5.90
C SER A 334 -15.27 -2.79 4.66
N THR A 335 -16.53 -3.23 4.70
CA THR A 335 -17.21 -3.85 3.55
C THR A 335 -17.93 -2.85 2.66
N HIS A 336 -18.04 -1.62 3.10
CA HIS A 336 -18.65 -0.49 2.39
C HIS A 336 -17.81 0.76 2.57
N THR A 337 -17.89 1.65 1.60
CA THR A 337 -17.34 3.01 1.69
C THR A 337 -18.43 4.06 1.45
N PHE A 338 -18.36 5.17 2.19
CA PHE A 338 -19.23 6.32 1.98
C PHE A 338 -18.54 7.29 1.01
N MET A 339 -19.16 7.50 -0.16
CA MET A 339 -18.66 8.38 -1.21
C MET A 339 -19.84 9.02 -1.94
N ASP A 340 -19.73 10.30 -2.26
CA ASP A 340 -20.75 11.06 -3.01
C ASP A 340 -22.17 10.96 -2.38
N GLY A 341 -22.24 11.01 -1.04
CA GLY A 341 -23.51 10.93 -0.30
C GLY A 341 -24.15 9.54 -0.22
N LYS A 342 -23.47 8.48 -0.68
CA LYS A 342 -24.00 7.11 -0.74
C LYS A 342 -23.00 6.10 -0.19
N TRP A 343 -23.53 4.98 0.27
CA TRP A 343 -22.76 3.80 0.63
C TRP A 343 -22.58 2.89 -0.58
N HIS A 344 -21.34 2.59 -0.91
CA HIS A 344 -20.95 1.64 -1.96
C HIS A 344 -20.38 0.37 -1.32
N ARG A 345 -20.86 -0.79 -1.74
CA ARG A 345 -20.27 -2.07 -1.37
C ARG A 345 -18.92 -2.23 -2.07
N LEU A 346 -17.93 -2.78 -1.36
CA LEU A 346 -16.58 -2.99 -1.88
C LEU A 346 -16.41 -4.41 -2.42
N GLU A 347 -15.91 -4.52 -3.63
CA GLU A 347 -15.50 -5.78 -4.25
C GLU A 347 -14.04 -6.13 -3.91
N LYS A 348 -13.22 -5.12 -3.63
CA LYS A 348 -11.88 -5.30 -3.06
C LYS A 348 -11.94 -5.70 -1.60
N PHE A 349 -10.94 -6.42 -1.14
CA PHE A 349 -10.84 -6.87 0.26
C PHE A 349 -10.49 -5.74 1.22
N SER A 350 -9.53 -4.92 0.84
CA SER A 350 -9.08 -3.76 1.61
C SER A 350 -8.80 -2.57 0.68
N SER A 351 -8.73 -1.37 1.24
CA SER A 351 -8.49 -0.13 0.50
C SER A 351 -7.19 0.52 0.95
N MET A 352 -6.65 1.42 0.15
CA MET A 352 -5.59 2.31 0.61
C MET A 352 -6.09 3.13 1.80
N GLY A 353 -5.39 3.06 2.93
CA GLY A 353 -5.80 3.64 4.22
C GLY A 353 -6.21 2.60 5.27
N ASN A 354 -6.52 1.37 4.89
CA ASN A 354 -6.66 0.25 5.83
C ASN A 354 -5.29 -0.13 6.39
N GLY A 355 -5.24 -0.45 7.68
CA GLY A 355 -3.99 -0.58 8.43
C GLY A 355 -3.16 -1.84 8.17
N TYR A 356 -3.64 -2.78 7.37
CA TYR A 356 -2.88 -3.99 6.97
C TYR A 356 -2.75 -4.16 5.46
N THR A 357 -3.29 -3.25 4.65
CA THR A 357 -3.32 -3.43 3.19
C THR A 357 -1.91 -3.61 2.62
N PHE A 358 -0.96 -2.79 3.03
CA PHE A 358 0.41 -2.85 2.52
C PHE A 358 1.10 -4.19 2.81
N GLU A 359 0.99 -4.68 4.03
CA GLU A 359 1.56 -5.96 4.43
C GLU A 359 0.86 -7.14 3.75
N LEU A 360 -0.46 -7.07 3.65
CA LEU A 360 -1.26 -8.11 3.01
C LEU A 360 -0.96 -8.19 1.51
N GLU A 361 -0.94 -7.06 0.80
CA GLU A 361 -0.63 -7.04 -0.64
C GLU A 361 0.79 -7.55 -0.91
N THR A 362 1.78 -7.13 -0.11
CA THR A 362 3.16 -7.64 -0.19
C THR A 362 3.19 -9.16 -0.10
N CYS A 363 2.54 -9.73 0.92
CA CYS A 363 2.51 -11.18 1.14
C CYS A 363 1.73 -11.93 0.05
N VAL A 364 0.63 -11.36 -0.46
CA VAL A 364 -0.16 -11.95 -1.54
C VAL A 364 0.67 -11.99 -2.83
N PHE A 365 1.25 -10.88 -3.25
CA PHE A 365 2.07 -10.84 -4.47
C PHE A 365 3.27 -11.78 -4.34
N ALA A 366 3.98 -11.72 -3.22
CA ALA A 366 5.13 -12.59 -3.00
C ALA A 366 4.75 -14.07 -3.02
N SER A 367 3.62 -14.47 -2.42
CA SER A 367 3.19 -15.88 -2.41
C SER A 367 2.76 -16.39 -3.78
N LEU A 368 2.11 -15.55 -4.61
CA LEU A 368 1.78 -15.87 -5.98
C LEU A 368 3.04 -16.06 -6.84
N ILE A 369 4.01 -15.15 -6.70
CA ILE A 369 5.29 -15.24 -7.42
C ILE A 369 6.06 -16.50 -6.99
N ALA A 370 6.19 -16.74 -5.69
CA ALA A 370 6.86 -17.93 -5.19
C ALA A 370 6.20 -19.22 -5.68
N ALA A 371 4.86 -19.28 -5.68
CA ALA A 371 4.12 -20.43 -6.20
C ALA A 371 4.40 -20.68 -7.69
N LEU A 372 4.48 -19.62 -8.49
CA LEU A 372 4.82 -19.73 -9.90
C LEU A 372 6.24 -20.27 -10.10
N LEU A 373 7.22 -19.69 -9.39
CA LEU A 373 8.61 -20.11 -9.47
C LEU A 373 8.79 -21.58 -9.04
N GLU A 374 8.12 -22.01 -7.96
CA GLU A 374 8.15 -23.40 -7.53
C GLU A 374 7.49 -24.37 -8.54
N LEU A 375 6.41 -23.94 -9.23
CA LEU A 375 5.79 -24.74 -10.27
C LEU A 375 6.71 -24.91 -11.48
N ASP A 376 7.55 -23.91 -11.77
CA ASP A 376 8.59 -23.97 -12.79
C ASP A 376 9.86 -24.72 -12.31
N GLY A 377 9.84 -25.34 -11.13
CA GLY A 377 10.96 -26.07 -10.56
C GLY A 377 12.14 -25.22 -10.10
N ARG A 378 11.91 -23.92 -9.84
CA ARG A 378 12.93 -22.94 -9.44
C ARG A 378 12.93 -22.74 -7.93
N SER A 379 14.06 -22.24 -7.42
CA SER A 379 14.11 -21.68 -6.07
C SER A 379 13.24 -20.42 -5.98
N ALA A 380 12.58 -20.23 -4.82
CA ALA A 380 11.63 -19.16 -4.59
C ALA A 380 11.79 -18.54 -3.19
N LEU A 381 13.02 -18.18 -2.82
CA LEU A 381 13.33 -17.56 -1.55
C LEU A 381 13.11 -16.05 -1.62
N LEU A 382 12.09 -15.57 -0.92
CA LEU A 382 11.78 -14.13 -0.81
C LEU A 382 12.95 -13.38 -0.16
N GLY A 383 13.38 -12.30 -0.80
CA GLY A 383 14.54 -11.51 -0.37
C GLY A 383 15.89 -12.03 -0.87
N HIS A 384 15.88 -13.09 -1.67
CA HIS A 384 17.07 -13.68 -2.30
C HIS A 384 16.87 -13.88 -3.81
N ASP A 385 15.87 -14.69 -4.21
CA ASP A 385 15.61 -15.03 -5.61
C ASP A 385 14.65 -14.01 -6.27
N PHE A 386 13.79 -13.40 -5.48
CA PHE A 386 12.89 -12.33 -5.87
C PHE A 386 12.58 -11.43 -4.68
N PHE A 387 12.05 -10.23 -4.93
CA PHE A 387 11.82 -9.23 -3.89
C PHE A 387 10.46 -8.57 -4.11
N VAL A 388 9.72 -8.34 -3.01
CA VAL A 388 8.42 -7.68 -3.03
C VAL A 388 8.29 -6.72 -1.87
N PHE A 389 7.85 -5.49 -2.16
CA PHE A 389 7.60 -4.45 -1.18
C PHE A 389 6.37 -3.62 -1.63
N GLY A 390 5.19 -4.00 -1.13
CA GLY A 390 3.92 -3.46 -1.64
C GLY A 390 3.77 -3.80 -3.12
N ASP A 391 3.57 -2.77 -3.93
CA ASP A 391 3.43 -2.82 -5.38
C ASP A 391 4.77 -2.85 -6.15
N ASP A 392 5.89 -2.61 -5.48
CA ASP A 392 7.23 -2.76 -6.05
C ASP A 392 7.67 -4.23 -6.06
N ILE A 393 7.90 -4.80 -7.23
CA ILE A 393 8.25 -6.20 -7.43
C ILE A 393 9.55 -6.30 -8.25
N ILE A 394 10.48 -7.16 -7.82
CA ILE A 394 11.71 -7.48 -8.56
C ILE A 394 11.80 -9.00 -8.71
N VAL A 395 11.91 -9.48 -9.95
CA VAL A 395 11.96 -10.90 -10.29
C VAL A 395 13.04 -11.18 -11.33
N PRO A 396 13.56 -12.41 -11.45
CA PRO A 396 14.47 -12.77 -12.54
C PRO A 396 13.90 -12.40 -13.90
N THR A 397 14.71 -11.83 -14.76
CA THR A 397 14.28 -11.30 -16.08
C THR A 397 13.62 -12.38 -16.94
N ASP A 398 14.12 -13.60 -16.89
CA ASP A 398 13.62 -14.74 -17.65
C ASP A 398 12.25 -15.26 -17.19
N THR A 399 11.81 -14.91 -15.96
CA THR A 399 10.48 -15.26 -15.42
C THR A 399 9.49 -14.11 -15.46
N ALA A 400 9.93 -12.91 -15.75
CA ALA A 400 9.16 -11.68 -15.56
C ALA A 400 7.85 -11.67 -16.36
N GLU A 401 7.85 -12.14 -17.62
CA GLU A 401 6.63 -12.21 -18.43
C GLU A 401 5.61 -13.21 -17.84
N SER A 402 6.08 -14.35 -17.34
CA SER A 402 5.21 -15.35 -16.70
C SER A 402 4.61 -14.79 -15.41
N VAL A 403 5.40 -14.05 -14.63
CA VAL A 403 4.92 -13.36 -13.42
C VAL A 403 3.84 -12.32 -13.78
N VAL A 404 4.07 -11.48 -14.80
CA VAL A 404 3.07 -10.51 -15.28
C VAL A 404 1.76 -11.20 -15.65
N LYS A 405 1.82 -12.32 -16.40
CA LYS A 405 0.64 -13.09 -16.80
C LYS A 405 -0.09 -13.70 -15.59
N ALA A 406 0.64 -14.26 -14.62
CA ALA A 406 0.07 -14.85 -13.41
C ALA A 406 -0.61 -13.79 -12.53
N LEU A 407 0.01 -12.63 -12.35
CA LEU A 407 -0.56 -11.50 -11.62
C LEU A 407 -1.81 -10.95 -12.34
N ALA A 408 -1.78 -10.84 -13.67
CA ALA A 408 -2.94 -10.42 -14.47
C ALA A 408 -4.10 -11.42 -14.34
N TRP A 409 -3.82 -12.73 -14.35
CA TRP A 409 -4.83 -13.75 -14.10
C TRP A 409 -5.42 -13.62 -12.69
N ALA A 410 -4.62 -13.31 -11.68
CA ALA A 410 -5.07 -13.10 -10.30
C ALA A 410 -5.89 -11.79 -10.11
N GLY A 411 -5.90 -10.89 -11.11
CA GLY A 411 -6.72 -9.67 -11.11
C GLY A 411 -5.91 -8.37 -11.05
N PHE A 412 -4.59 -8.45 -11.06
CA PHE A 412 -3.71 -7.29 -10.97
C PHE A 412 -3.30 -6.78 -12.36
N ARG A 413 -3.07 -5.47 -12.46
CA ARG A 413 -2.63 -4.83 -13.70
C ARG A 413 -1.24 -4.24 -13.50
N THR A 414 -0.32 -4.63 -14.36
CA THR A 414 1.00 -3.98 -14.39
C THR A 414 0.90 -2.56 -14.95
N ASN A 415 1.73 -1.69 -14.46
CA ASN A 415 1.90 -0.34 -14.99
C ASN A 415 2.98 -0.35 -16.10
N PRO A 416 2.60 -0.25 -17.36
CA PRO A 416 3.57 -0.36 -18.46
C PRO A 416 4.62 0.76 -18.48
N GLU A 417 4.32 1.92 -17.84
CA GLU A 417 5.25 3.03 -17.76
C GLU A 417 6.34 2.84 -16.70
N LYS A 418 6.14 1.89 -15.78
CA LYS A 418 7.04 1.62 -14.65
C LYS A 418 7.43 0.15 -14.53
N THR A 419 7.15 -0.62 -15.56
CA THR A 419 7.55 -2.02 -15.65
C THR A 419 8.67 -2.16 -16.67
N PHE A 420 9.85 -2.54 -16.19
CA PHE A 420 11.06 -2.63 -16.99
C PHE A 420 11.55 -4.07 -16.98
N LEU A 421 11.18 -4.81 -18.01
CA LEU A 421 11.55 -6.22 -18.16
C LEU A 421 12.93 -6.40 -18.79
N GLN A 422 13.33 -5.48 -19.67
CA GLN A 422 14.59 -5.51 -20.42
C GLN A 422 15.25 -4.12 -20.41
N GLY A 423 16.40 -4.00 -21.06
CA GLY A 423 17.16 -2.75 -21.13
C GLY A 423 17.97 -2.45 -19.86
N SER A 424 18.57 -1.27 -19.82
CA SER A 424 19.51 -0.85 -18.77
C SER A 424 18.89 0.09 -17.74
N PHE A 425 17.58 0.30 -17.76
CA PHE A 425 16.86 1.10 -16.77
C PHE A 425 16.09 0.21 -15.79
N ARG A 426 16.12 0.58 -14.50
CA ARG A 426 15.32 -0.07 -13.45
C ARG A 426 14.78 0.98 -12.48
N GLU A 427 13.51 0.86 -12.10
CA GLU A 427 12.88 1.65 -11.04
C GLU A 427 12.38 0.72 -9.94
N SER A 428 12.66 1.00 -8.67
CA SER A 428 12.00 0.37 -7.53
C SER A 428 12.16 1.18 -6.26
N CYS A 429 11.12 1.22 -5.44
CA CYS A 429 11.08 1.89 -4.13
C CYS A 429 11.63 3.31 -4.16
N GLY A 430 11.33 4.03 -5.24
CA GLY A 430 11.76 5.39 -5.43
C GLY A 430 13.23 5.57 -5.78
N GLY A 431 13.92 4.54 -6.22
CA GLY A 431 15.24 4.59 -6.85
C GLY A 431 15.12 4.33 -8.34
N ASP A 432 15.60 5.26 -9.17
CA ASP A 432 15.64 5.15 -10.62
C ASP A 432 17.10 5.04 -11.03
N PHE A 433 17.45 3.96 -11.74
CA PHE A 433 18.83 3.66 -12.10
C PHE A 433 18.95 3.37 -13.62
N PHE A 434 19.95 3.95 -14.24
CA PHE A 434 20.32 3.68 -15.62
C PHE A 434 21.83 3.35 -15.68
N LEU A 435 22.17 2.16 -16.18
CA LEU A 435 23.57 1.67 -16.23
C LEU A 435 24.29 1.78 -14.86
N GLY A 436 23.57 1.58 -13.75
CA GLY A 436 24.09 1.65 -12.38
C GLY A 436 24.13 3.04 -11.76
N TYR A 437 23.87 4.10 -12.54
CA TYR A 437 23.84 5.48 -12.07
C TYR A 437 22.46 5.89 -11.60
N PRO A 438 22.33 6.63 -10.49
CA PRO A 438 21.05 7.18 -10.04
C PRO A 438 20.62 8.31 -10.98
N VAL A 439 19.44 8.17 -11.58
CA VAL A 439 18.92 9.10 -12.59
C VAL A 439 17.55 9.67 -12.21
N ARG A 440 17.16 9.54 -10.93
CA ARG A 440 15.89 10.03 -10.45
C ARG A 440 15.85 11.55 -10.46
N GLY A 441 14.85 12.11 -11.16
CA GLY A 441 14.63 13.54 -11.17
C GLY A 441 13.98 14.04 -9.88
N PHE A 442 14.09 15.33 -9.66
CA PHE A 442 13.41 16.03 -8.58
C PHE A 442 11.94 16.28 -8.93
N TYR A 443 11.06 16.22 -7.92
CA TYR A 443 9.63 16.52 -8.05
C TYR A 443 9.27 17.72 -7.17
N LEU A 444 8.94 18.84 -7.77
CA LEU A 444 8.37 19.98 -7.08
C LEU A 444 6.89 19.67 -6.77
N LYS A 445 6.53 19.61 -5.49
CA LYS A 445 5.18 19.22 -5.04
C LYS A 445 4.42 20.36 -4.35
N GLN A 446 5.12 21.42 -4.01
CA GLN A 446 4.59 22.53 -3.23
C GLN A 446 4.05 23.62 -4.13
N ASP A 447 3.08 24.39 -3.60
CA ASP A 447 2.70 25.67 -4.18
C ASP A 447 3.80 26.69 -3.85
N LEU A 448 4.34 27.33 -4.85
CA LEU A 448 5.35 28.38 -4.70
C LEU A 448 4.67 29.74 -4.79
N CYS A 449 3.90 30.09 -3.76
CA CYS A 449 3.22 31.40 -3.69
C CYS A 449 4.16 32.54 -3.35
N TYR A 450 5.30 32.28 -2.71
CA TYR A 450 6.27 33.28 -2.26
C TYR A 450 7.70 32.84 -2.54
N GLY A 451 8.57 33.80 -2.94
CA GLY A 451 9.97 33.52 -3.30
C GLY A 451 10.83 32.87 -2.19
N THR A 452 10.44 33.02 -0.93
CA THR A 452 11.11 32.35 0.21
C THR A 452 10.84 30.86 0.30
N GLN A 453 9.76 30.33 -0.29
CA GLN A 453 9.44 28.90 -0.29
C GLN A 453 10.31 28.09 -1.24
N ALA A 454 10.81 28.71 -2.31
CA ALA A 454 11.72 28.07 -3.27
C ALA A 454 13.10 27.77 -2.69
N ILE A 455 13.51 28.45 -1.61
CA ILE A 455 14.84 28.29 -0.98
C ILE A 455 14.84 27.05 -0.03
N TYR A 456 13.68 26.63 0.46
CA TYR A 456 13.52 25.52 1.43
C TYR A 456 12.90 24.25 0.85
N SER A 457 12.59 24.25 -0.46
CA SER A 457 12.07 23.09 -1.20
C SER A 457 13.17 22.32 -1.88
#